data_114c8e44e2a8604acdc5a9c53e116789
#
_entry.id   114c8e44e2a8604acdc5a9c53e116789
#
_cell.length_a   1.000
_cell.length_b   1.000
_cell.length_c   1.000
_cell.angle_alpha   90.00
_cell.angle_beta   90.00
_cell.angle_gamma   90.00
#
_symmetry.space_group_name_H-M   'P 1'
#
loop_
_entity.id
_entity.type
_entity.pdbx_description
1 polymer ?
#
loop_
_entity_poly.entity_id
_entity_poly.type
_entity_poly.pdbx_seq_one_letter_code
_entity_poly.pdbx_strand_id
1 'polypeptide(L)'
;SIHLSHNVADAVIVDESIADQAAENEILRVMNPNGTALIGSRQLSRPMPEGTDDWSHPYHGPDNNPQSQDQLVRGSFQTQFIADPKFSPMPEQSVVAGGRIYKAMGHIAHKANQNEMLNTLLCINAWNGTILWQRSLEEGFLIHRNTMIASPDALYMGDHESCKVIDGVTGKVRREFKIPDDISDGPVWKWMALQDDVLYALVGNLEVKVETMRSNRPG
;
A
#
# COMPACT_ATOMS: atom_id res chain seq x y z
N SER A 1 -26.17 -9.34 17.71
CA SER A 1 -25.44 -8.47 16.75
C SER A 1 -24.13 -7.99 17.36
N ILE A 2 -23.11 -7.80 16.54
CA ILE A 2 -21.83 -7.22 16.93
C ILE A 2 -21.91 -5.70 16.72
N HIS A 3 -21.68 -4.91 17.79
CA HIS A 3 -21.80 -3.45 17.75
C HIS A 3 -20.55 -2.78 17.16
N LEU A 4 -20.15 -3.21 15.97
CA LEU A 4 -19.05 -2.62 15.18
C LEU A 4 -19.56 -2.26 13.78
N SER A 5 -18.93 -1.29 13.17
CA SER A 5 -19.15 -0.93 11.76
C SER A 5 -18.76 -2.09 10.84
N HIS A 6 -19.17 -2.01 9.57
CA HIS A 6 -18.72 -2.93 8.53
C HIS A 6 -17.21 -2.75 8.26
N ASN A 7 -16.53 -3.83 7.92
CA ASN A 7 -15.15 -3.82 7.41
C ASN A 7 -14.14 -3.13 8.34
N VAL A 8 -14.20 -3.37 9.66
CA VAL A 8 -13.27 -2.72 10.62
C VAL A 8 -12.34 -3.68 11.34
N ALA A 9 -12.69 -4.97 11.41
CA ALA A 9 -11.92 -5.96 12.14
C ALA A 9 -10.97 -6.72 11.21
N ASP A 10 -9.68 -6.73 11.55
CA ASP A 10 -8.66 -7.53 10.84
C ASP A 10 -8.79 -9.01 11.19
N ALA A 11 -9.17 -9.30 12.45
CA ALA A 11 -9.42 -10.64 12.94
C ALA A 11 -10.58 -10.66 13.93
N VAL A 12 -11.30 -11.78 13.98
CA VAL A 12 -12.36 -12.06 14.96
C VAL A 12 -12.07 -13.40 15.63
N ILE A 13 -12.10 -13.42 16.96
CA ILE A 13 -11.94 -14.65 17.74
C ILE A 13 -13.21 -14.87 18.54
N VAL A 14 -13.82 -16.04 18.36
CA VAL A 14 -15.01 -16.49 19.09
C VAL A 14 -14.63 -17.71 19.91
N ASP A 15 -14.83 -17.60 21.22
CA ASP A 15 -14.55 -18.70 22.16
C ASP A 15 -15.41 -19.94 21.85
N GLU A 16 -14.87 -21.14 22.10
CA GLU A 16 -15.54 -22.42 21.85
C GLU A 16 -16.89 -22.50 22.56
N SER A 17 -17.00 -21.96 23.78
CA SER A 17 -18.22 -21.99 24.58
C SER A 17 -19.42 -21.25 24.00
N ILE A 18 -19.19 -20.34 23.07
CA ILE A 18 -20.22 -19.55 22.38
C ILE A 18 -20.18 -19.70 20.85
N ALA A 19 -19.36 -20.61 20.33
CA ALA A 19 -19.15 -20.79 18.89
C ALA A 19 -20.45 -21.09 18.13
N ASP A 20 -21.32 -21.94 18.72
CA ASP A 20 -22.63 -22.30 18.15
C ASP A 20 -23.64 -21.14 18.12
N GLN A 21 -23.41 -20.10 18.92
CA GLN A 21 -24.27 -18.91 19.00
C GLN A 21 -23.78 -17.79 18.07
N ALA A 22 -22.60 -17.94 17.49
CA ALA A 22 -21.98 -16.93 16.65
C ALA A 22 -22.63 -16.87 15.26
N ALA A 23 -23.30 -15.77 14.96
CA ALA A 23 -23.89 -15.53 13.64
C ALA A 23 -22.76 -15.22 12.62
N GLU A 24 -22.51 -16.15 11.72
CA GLU A 24 -21.42 -16.05 10.72
C GLU A 24 -21.54 -14.81 9.83
N ASN A 25 -22.77 -14.43 9.44
CA ASN A 25 -23.01 -13.23 8.66
C ASN A 25 -22.62 -11.94 9.40
N GLU A 26 -22.77 -11.89 10.73
CA GLU A 26 -22.33 -10.76 11.55
C GLU A 26 -20.79 -10.72 11.68
N ILE A 27 -20.14 -11.88 11.79
CA ILE A 27 -18.68 -11.98 11.79
C ILE A 27 -18.14 -11.49 10.44
N LEU A 28 -18.68 -11.99 9.33
CA LEU A 28 -18.29 -11.55 7.99
C LEU A 28 -18.55 -10.06 7.77
N ARG A 29 -19.64 -9.51 8.30
CA ARG A 29 -19.97 -8.10 8.16
C ARG A 29 -18.93 -7.19 8.80
N VAL A 30 -18.44 -7.52 10.00
CA VAL A 30 -17.48 -6.67 10.71
C VAL A 30 -16.03 -6.90 10.30
N MET A 31 -15.70 -8.06 9.75
CA MET A 31 -14.36 -8.36 9.25
C MET A 31 -14.02 -7.55 7.99
N ASN A 32 -12.76 -7.17 7.87
CA ASN A 32 -12.21 -6.69 6.61
C ASN A 32 -12.22 -7.78 5.54
N PRO A 33 -12.32 -7.45 4.25
CA PRO A 33 -11.87 -8.35 3.20
C PRO A 33 -10.41 -8.80 3.45
N ASN A 34 -10.14 -10.08 3.20
CA ASN A 34 -8.91 -10.80 3.59
C ASN A 34 -8.73 -11.00 5.11
N GLY A 35 -9.65 -10.55 5.94
CA GLY A 35 -9.66 -10.84 7.38
C GLY A 35 -9.93 -12.30 7.69
N THR A 36 -9.56 -12.71 8.89
CA THR A 36 -9.71 -14.10 9.37
C THR A 36 -10.50 -14.14 10.67
N ALA A 37 -11.45 -15.07 10.79
CA ALA A 37 -12.08 -15.41 12.04
C ALA A 37 -11.69 -16.81 12.51
N LEU A 38 -11.47 -16.96 13.82
CA LEU A 38 -11.39 -18.24 14.52
C LEU A 38 -12.66 -18.39 15.36
N ILE A 39 -13.47 -19.40 15.04
CA ILE A 39 -14.75 -19.67 15.73
C ILE A 39 -14.60 -21.04 16.36
N GLY A 40 -14.27 -21.07 17.66
CA GLY A 40 -13.80 -22.29 18.30
C GLY A 40 -12.56 -22.83 17.57
N SER A 41 -12.69 -24.07 17.07
CA SER A 41 -11.65 -24.74 16.27
C SER A 41 -11.74 -24.47 14.75
N ARG A 42 -12.79 -23.79 14.29
CA ARG A 42 -13.04 -23.52 12.87
C ARG A 42 -12.46 -22.18 12.46
N GLN A 43 -11.79 -22.14 11.30
CA GLN A 43 -11.33 -20.92 10.67
C GLN A 43 -12.27 -20.50 9.53
N LEU A 44 -12.57 -19.20 9.45
CA LEU A 44 -13.31 -18.55 8.40
C LEU A 44 -12.48 -17.39 7.84
N SER A 45 -12.40 -17.25 6.52
CA SER A 45 -11.76 -16.11 5.86
C SER A 45 -12.80 -15.37 5.01
N ARG A 46 -12.70 -14.04 5.00
CA ARG A 46 -13.55 -13.22 4.16
C ARG A 46 -12.81 -12.89 2.86
N PRO A 47 -13.31 -13.33 1.69
CA PRO A 47 -12.67 -12.98 0.42
C PRO A 47 -12.82 -11.49 0.09
N MET A 48 -12.00 -11.01 -0.85
CA MET A 48 -12.23 -9.70 -1.47
C MET A 48 -13.57 -9.71 -2.20
N PRO A 49 -14.39 -8.65 -2.09
CA PRO A 49 -15.65 -8.55 -2.81
C PRO A 49 -15.41 -8.55 -4.32
N GLU A 50 -16.23 -9.30 -5.04
CA GLU A 50 -16.22 -9.27 -6.50
C GLU A 50 -16.62 -7.88 -7.02
N GLY A 51 -15.93 -7.39 -8.05
CA GLY A 51 -16.15 -6.05 -8.61
C GLY A 51 -15.40 -4.92 -7.90
N THR A 52 -14.54 -5.24 -6.92
CA THR A 52 -13.54 -4.27 -6.44
C THR A 52 -12.45 -4.09 -7.49
N ASP A 53 -11.84 -2.91 -7.50
CA ASP A 53 -10.76 -2.55 -8.39
C ASP A 53 -9.50 -2.17 -7.60
N ASP A 54 -8.34 -2.49 -8.15
CA ASP A 54 -7.04 -2.11 -7.62
C ASP A 54 -6.51 -0.87 -8.37
N TRP A 55 -5.72 -0.05 -7.69
CA TRP A 55 -4.98 1.06 -8.29
C TRP A 55 -3.49 0.69 -8.26
N SER A 56 -3.12 -0.29 -9.09
CA SER A 56 -1.83 -0.97 -9.03
C SER A 56 -0.64 -0.14 -9.47
N HIS A 57 -0.85 0.84 -10.33
CA HIS A 57 0.17 1.77 -10.84
C HIS A 57 -0.18 3.23 -10.46
N PRO A 58 0.72 4.20 -10.60
CA PRO A 58 0.46 5.61 -10.29
C PRO A 58 -0.75 6.20 -11.01
N TYR A 59 -1.09 5.69 -12.19
CA TYR A 59 -2.25 6.07 -12.99
C TYR A 59 -3.17 4.89 -13.24
N HIS A 60 -3.55 4.19 -12.17
CA HIS A 60 -4.47 3.07 -12.11
C HIS A 60 -3.86 1.74 -12.59
N GLY A 61 -3.56 1.58 -13.86
CA GLY A 61 -3.05 0.36 -14.46
C GLY A 61 -1.83 0.58 -15.34
N PRO A 62 -1.30 -0.48 -15.96
CA PRO A 62 -0.12 -0.40 -16.85
C PRO A 62 -0.39 0.41 -18.14
N ASP A 63 -1.65 0.60 -18.51
CA ASP A 63 -2.11 1.39 -19.64
C ASP A 63 -2.10 2.91 -19.38
N ASN A 64 -1.79 3.35 -18.13
CA ASN A 64 -1.84 4.73 -17.68
C ASN A 64 -3.21 5.42 -17.89
N ASN A 65 -4.30 4.67 -17.85
CA ASN A 65 -5.65 5.21 -17.90
C ASN A 65 -6.20 5.42 -16.48
N PRO A 66 -6.28 6.65 -15.95
CA PRO A 66 -6.68 6.91 -14.56
C PRO A 66 -8.19 6.80 -14.35
N GLN A 67 -8.79 5.73 -14.84
CA GLN A 67 -10.21 5.45 -14.71
C GLN A 67 -10.42 4.14 -13.95
N SER A 68 -11.03 4.23 -12.76
CA SER A 68 -11.41 3.05 -11.98
C SER A 68 -12.49 2.23 -12.67
N GLN A 69 -12.38 0.93 -12.55
CA GLN A 69 -13.36 -0.06 -12.99
C GLN A 69 -14.19 -0.62 -11.83
N ASP A 70 -14.10 -0.03 -10.63
CA ASP A 70 -14.86 -0.45 -9.45
C ASP A 70 -16.36 -0.43 -9.70
N GLN A 71 -17.04 -1.53 -9.37
CA GLN A 71 -18.45 -1.73 -9.57
C GLN A 71 -19.28 -1.58 -8.29
N LEU A 72 -18.64 -1.53 -7.13
CA LEU A 72 -19.30 -1.55 -5.83
C LEU A 72 -19.60 -0.16 -5.29
N VAL A 73 -18.69 0.80 -5.53
CA VAL A 73 -18.81 2.15 -4.98
C VAL A 73 -19.84 2.96 -5.76
N ARG A 74 -20.99 3.18 -5.13
CA ARG A 74 -22.16 3.87 -5.71
C ARG A 74 -22.82 4.79 -4.69
N GLY A 75 -23.40 5.90 -5.16
CA GLY A 75 -24.25 6.79 -4.36
C GLY A 75 -23.48 7.74 -3.44
N SER A 76 -24.02 8.00 -2.25
CA SER A 76 -23.45 8.94 -1.29
C SER A 76 -22.29 8.30 -0.53
N PHE A 77 -21.18 9.02 -0.43
CA PHE A 77 -20.00 8.58 0.30
C PHE A 77 -20.00 9.17 1.71
N GLN A 78 -19.52 8.38 2.67
CA GLN A 78 -19.30 8.81 4.04
C GLN A 78 -17.89 8.41 4.49
N THR A 79 -17.28 9.22 5.38
CA THR A 79 -16.00 8.89 5.97
C THR A 79 -16.16 7.69 6.90
N GLN A 80 -15.46 6.60 6.63
CA GLN A 80 -15.45 5.41 7.46
C GLN A 80 -14.43 5.52 8.60
N PHE A 81 -13.25 6.08 8.32
CA PHE A 81 -12.18 6.27 9.29
C PHE A 81 -11.30 7.47 8.91
N ILE A 82 -10.53 7.95 9.89
CA ILE A 82 -9.42 8.88 9.70
C ILE A 82 -8.17 8.19 10.23
N ALA A 83 -7.17 7.99 9.36
CA ALA A 83 -5.93 7.29 9.69
C ALA A 83 -4.75 8.24 9.88
N ASP A 84 -3.73 7.79 10.59
CA ASP A 84 -2.43 8.43 10.65
C ASP A 84 -1.52 7.92 9.51
N PRO A 85 -0.56 8.75 9.05
CA PRO A 85 -0.37 10.16 9.40
C PRO A 85 -1.39 11.06 8.69
N LYS A 86 -1.92 12.04 9.41
CA LYS A 86 -2.92 12.98 8.88
C LYS A 86 -2.34 13.93 7.82
N PHE A 87 -1.03 14.16 7.89
CA PHE A 87 -0.30 15.03 6.97
C PHE A 87 0.97 14.33 6.49
N SER A 88 1.16 14.29 5.19
CA SER A 88 2.32 13.65 4.56
C SER A 88 3.36 14.68 4.13
N PRO A 89 4.67 14.37 4.26
CA PRO A 89 5.71 15.08 3.52
C PRO A 89 5.50 14.98 2.01
N MET A 90 5.98 15.96 1.28
CA MET A 90 5.85 16.04 -0.17
C MET A 90 7.18 15.70 -0.90
N PRO A 91 7.13 15.28 -2.15
CA PRO A 91 5.97 14.77 -2.84
C PRO A 91 5.48 13.44 -2.24
N GLU A 92 4.24 13.06 -2.50
CA GLU A 92 3.75 11.74 -2.11
C GLU A 92 3.27 10.95 -3.33
N GLN A 93 3.36 9.64 -3.25
CA GLN A 93 2.82 8.72 -4.23
C GLN A 93 2.21 7.50 -3.55
N SER A 94 1.10 7.03 -4.06
CA SER A 94 0.46 5.82 -3.55
C SER A 94 -0.02 4.91 -4.68
N VAL A 95 0.01 3.60 -4.38
CA VAL A 95 -0.59 2.55 -5.21
C VAL A 95 -1.37 1.61 -4.30
N VAL A 96 -2.38 0.94 -4.84
CA VAL A 96 -3.31 0.11 -4.05
C VAL A 96 -3.50 -1.22 -4.73
N ALA A 97 -3.32 -2.31 -3.99
CA ALA A 97 -3.73 -3.65 -4.44
C ALA A 97 -4.00 -4.58 -3.26
N GLY A 98 -4.92 -5.53 -3.45
CA GLY A 98 -5.21 -6.55 -2.48
C GLY A 98 -5.64 -6.01 -1.10
N GLY A 99 -6.34 -4.88 -1.06
CA GLY A 99 -6.76 -4.22 0.18
C GLY A 99 -5.65 -3.52 0.96
N ARG A 100 -4.50 -3.23 0.32
CA ARG A 100 -3.38 -2.50 0.91
C ARG A 100 -3.08 -1.23 0.14
N ILE A 101 -2.90 -0.12 0.85
CA ILE A 101 -2.39 1.13 0.31
C ILE A 101 -0.90 1.19 0.61
N TYR A 102 -0.06 1.25 -0.42
CA TYR A 102 1.36 1.54 -0.28
C TYR A 102 1.58 3.02 -0.55
N LYS A 103 2.03 3.74 0.47
CA LYS A 103 2.19 5.20 0.41
C LYS A 103 3.63 5.60 0.66
N ALA A 104 4.28 6.11 -0.38
CA ALA A 104 5.62 6.68 -0.29
C ALA A 104 5.52 8.16 0.04
N MET A 105 6.22 8.59 1.10
CA MET A 105 6.29 9.96 1.56
C MET A 105 7.66 10.54 1.27
N GLY A 106 7.67 11.75 0.71
CA GLY A 106 8.83 12.38 0.14
C GLY A 106 9.77 13.06 1.14
N HIS A 107 10.57 13.93 0.59
CA HIS A 107 11.73 14.54 1.22
C HIS A 107 11.48 15.97 1.74
N ILE A 108 10.27 16.52 1.57
CA ILE A 108 9.94 17.91 1.95
C ILE A 108 8.87 17.93 3.02
N ALA A 109 9.21 18.43 4.21
CA ALA A 109 8.27 18.75 5.27
C ALA A 109 7.93 20.25 5.25
N HIS A 110 6.64 20.58 5.24
CA HIS A 110 6.15 21.96 5.36
C HIS A 110 5.85 22.35 6.80
N LYS A 111 5.63 21.36 7.67
CA LYS A 111 5.33 21.51 9.10
C LYS A 111 6.17 20.53 9.92
N ALA A 112 6.47 20.90 11.17
CA ALA A 112 7.31 20.10 12.06
C ALA A 112 6.77 18.69 12.32
N ASN A 113 5.44 18.51 12.38
CA ASN A 113 4.80 17.22 12.58
C ASN A 113 4.92 16.25 11.37
N GLN A 114 5.43 16.71 10.25
CA GLN A 114 5.72 15.87 9.07
C GLN A 114 7.14 15.30 9.08
N ASN A 115 8.04 15.84 9.91
CA ASN A 115 9.47 15.48 9.89
C ASN A 115 9.73 13.99 10.17
N GLU A 116 8.89 13.35 11.00
CA GLU A 116 9.03 11.94 11.34
C GLU A 116 8.71 11.00 10.16
N MET A 117 7.92 11.48 9.20
CA MET A 117 7.49 10.72 8.04
C MET A 117 8.30 11.02 6.77
N LEU A 118 9.34 11.85 6.85
CA LEU A 118 10.22 12.12 5.71
C LEU A 118 10.88 10.82 5.22
N ASN A 119 10.92 10.63 3.90
CA ASN A 119 11.50 9.47 3.23
C ASN A 119 11.00 8.13 3.82
N THR A 120 9.69 8.01 3.98
CA THR A 120 9.06 6.83 4.58
C THR A 120 8.09 6.17 3.62
N LEU A 121 8.13 4.84 3.56
CA LEU A 121 7.15 4.00 2.88
C LEU A 121 6.26 3.35 3.93
N LEU A 122 4.95 3.55 3.80
CA LEU A 122 3.93 2.89 4.61
C LEU A 122 3.15 1.85 3.81
N CYS A 123 2.76 0.78 4.46
CA CYS A 123 1.67 -0.07 4.04
C CYS A 123 0.51 0.09 5.02
N ILE A 124 -0.64 0.43 4.50
CA ILE A 124 -1.84 0.75 5.28
C ILE A 124 -2.95 -0.20 4.86
N ASN A 125 -3.70 -0.73 5.82
CA ASN A 125 -4.93 -1.46 5.53
C ASN A 125 -5.95 -0.49 4.92
N ALA A 126 -6.37 -0.75 3.69
CA ALA A 126 -7.28 0.12 2.94
C ALA A 126 -8.70 0.19 3.55
N TRP A 127 -9.08 -0.76 4.41
CA TRP A 127 -10.42 -0.89 4.96
C TRP A 127 -10.61 -0.16 6.29
N ASN A 128 -9.53 -0.05 7.10
CA ASN A 128 -9.62 0.56 8.44
C ASN A 128 -8.51 1.56 8.75
N GLY A 129 -7.55 1.76 7.85
CA GLY A 129 -6.47 2.73 8.00
C GLY A 129 -5.34 2.33 8.96
N THR A 130 -5.33 1.09 9.45
CA THR A 130 -4.24 0.59 10.30
C THR A 130 -2.93 0.52 9.55
N ILE A 131 -1.85 1.07 10.12
CA ILE A 131 -0.50 0.91 9.56
C ILE A 131 -0.06 -0.55 9.80
N LEU A 132 0.10 -1.31 8.72
CA LEU A 132 0.53 -2.70 8.77
C LEU A 132 2.04 -2.82 8.98
N TRP A 133 2.81 -1.99 8.29
CA TRP A 133 4.25 -1.85 8.45
C TRP A 133 4.73 -0.52 7.86
N GLN A 134 5.95 -0.13 8.26
CA GLN A 134 6.66 1.00 7.69
C GLN A 134 8.14 0.69 7.50
N ARG A 135 8.77 1.40 6.58
CA ARG A 135 10.22 1.33 6.34
C ARG A 135 10.75 2.64 5.78
N SER A 136 12.03 2.88 5.97
CA SER A 136 12.71 4.03 5.37
C SER A 136 12.86 3.82 3.87
N LEU A 137 12.70 4.89 3.10
CA LEU A 137 13.14 5.01 1.72
C LEU A 137 14.58 5.51 1.67
N GLU A 138 15.24 5.28 0.56
CA GLU A 138 16.57 5.81 0.31
C GLU A 138 16.52 7.34 0.24
N GLU A 139 17.44 8.01 0.94
CA GLU A 139 17.55 9.46 0.87
C GLU A 139 18.01 9.91 -0.52
N GLY A 140 17.43 10.99 -0.99
CA GLY A 140 17.73 11.52 -2.33
C GLY A 140 16.94 10.89 -3.46
N PHE A 141 16.10 9.87 -3.17
CA PHE A 141 15.25 9.26 -4.17
C PHE A 141 14.02 10.12 -4.47
N LEU A 142 13.75 10.32 -5.75
CA LEU A 142 12.59 11.09 -6.23
C LEU A 142 11.39 10.16 -6.42
N ILE A 143 10.53 10.04 -5.40
CA ILE A 143 9.46 9.03 -5.32
C ILE A 143 8.37 9.13 -6.40
N HIS A 144 8.22 10.26 -7.08
CA HIS A 144 7.16 10.44 -8.09
C HIS A 144 7.60 10.07 -9.52
N ARG A 145 8.54 9.15 -9.66
CA ARG A 145 9.04 8.68 -10.97
C ARG A 145 8.26 7.52 -11.58
N ASN A 146 7.09 7.16 -11.07
CA ASN A 146 6.32 5.99 -11.53
C ASN A 146 7.11 4.67 -11.40
N THR A 147 7.78 4.49 -10.28
CA THR A 147 8.55 3.29 -9.96
C THR A 147 7.97 2.48 -8.80
N MET A 148 6.67 2.66 -8.53
CA MET A 148 5.90 1.87 -7.58
C MET A 148 4.79 1.12 -8.30
N ILE A 149 4.72 -0.19 -8.09
CA ILE A 149 3.65 -1.04 -8.62
C ILE A 149 3.20 -1.98 -7.52
N ALA A 150 1.90 -1.99 -7.23
CA ALA A 150 1.32 -2.91 -6.27
C ALA A 150 0.74 -4.15 -6.99
N SER A 151 0.94 -5.31 -6.39
CA SER A 151 0.18 -6.52 -6.65
C SER A 151 -0.54 -6.96 -5.38
N PRO A 152 -1.50 -7.89 -5.44
CA PRO A 152 -2.23 -8.33 -4.23
C PRO A 152 -1.36 -8.81 -3.09
N ASP A 153 -0.14 -9.29 -3.35
CA ASP A 153 0.76 -9.89 -2.37
C ASP A 153 2.12 -9.17 -2.22
N ALA A 154 2.43 -8.20 -3.11
CA ALA A 154 3.74 -7.54 -3.10
C ALA A 154 3.68 -6.08 -3.61
N LEU A 155 4.69 -5.30 -3.22
CA LEU A 155 5.03 -4.02 -3.82
C LEU A 155 6.35 -4.16 -4.58
N TYR A 156 6.37 -3.74 -5.83
CA TYR A 156 7.57 -3.52 -6.62
C TYR A 156 7.97 -2.06 -6.48
N MET A 157 9.19 -1.81 -6.02
CA MET A 157 9.70 -0.47 -5.80
C MET A 157 11.09 -0.33 -6.43
N GLY A 158 11.17 0.46 -7.51
CA GLY A 158 12.42 0.85 -8.14
C GLY A 158 13.03 2.07 -7.47
N ASP A 159 14.33 2.03 -7.19
CA ASP A 159 15.09 3.13 -6.59
C ASP A 159 16.37 3.46 -7.40
N HIS A 160 17.41 4.00 -6.73
CA HIS A 160 18.68 4.36 -7.37
C HIS A 160 19.56 3.16 -7.75
N GLU A 161 19.28 1.97 -7.22
CA GLU A 161 20.17 0.81 -7.35
C GLU A 161 19.48 -0.42 -7.92
N SER A 162 18.17 -0.57 -7.66
CA SER A 162 17.48 -1.83 -7.92
C SER A 162 15.96 -1.66 -7.92
N CYS A 163 15.26 -2.71 -8.38
CA CYS A 163 13.85 -2.89 -8.06
C CYS A 163 13.72 -3.94 -6.95
N LYS A 164 13.15 -3.54 -5.84
CA LYS A 164 12.86 -4.41 -4.69
C LYS A 164 11.43 -4.92 -4.76
N VAL A 165 11.24 -6.24 -4.67
CA VAL A 165 9.94 -6.87 -4.49
C VAL A 165 9.73 -7.05 -2.98
N ILE A 166 8.81 -6.27 -2.45
CA ILE A 166 8.54 -6.16 -1.01
C ILE A 166 7.29 -6.96 -0.70
N ASP A 167 7.37 -7.86 0.26
CA ASP A 167 6.25 -8.66 0.75
C ASP A 167 5.13 -7.75 1.30
N GLY A 168 3.92 -7.90 0.79
CA GLY A 168 2.79 -7.04 1.15
C GLY A 168 2.34 -7.18 2.61
N VAL A 169 2.57 -8.33 3.23
CA VAL A 169 2.16 -8.61 4.62
C VAL A 169 3.23 -8.14 5.61
N THR A 170 4.50 -8.43 5.32
CA THR A 170 5.59 -8.26 6.29
C THR A 170 6.48 -7.04 6.03
N GLY A 171 6.40 -6.43 4.85
CA GLY A 171 7.30 -5.36 4.43
C GLY A 171 8.75 -5.78 4.18
N LYS A 172 9.05 -7.08 4.17
CA LYS A 172 10.39 -7.60 3.92
C LYS A 172 10.65 -7.72 2.43
N VAL A 173 11.90 -7.48 2.01
CA VAL A 173 12.32 -7.71 0.63
C VAL A 173 12.37 -9.21 0.37
N ARG A 174 11.55 -9.69 -0.59
CA ARG A 174 11.52 -11.07 -1.06
C ARG A 174 12.55 -11.32 -2.17
N ARG A 175 12.72 -10.32 -3.02
CA ARG A 175 13.58 -10.38 -4.21
C ARG A 175 14.07 -8.99 -4.59
N GLU A 176 15.22 -8.93 -5.23
CA GLU A 176 15.80 -7.70 -5.76
C GLU A 176 16.27 -7.94 -7.20
N PHE A 177 15.94 -7.02 -8.09
CA PHE A 177 16.40 -7.01 -9.47
C PHE A 177 17.42 -5.90 -9.65
N LYS A 178 18.63 -6.24 -10.07
CA LYS A 178 19.66 -5.29 -10.47
C LYS A 178 19.89 -5.40 -11.97
N ILE A 179 20.20 -4.29 -12.60
CA ILE A 179 20.51 -4.26 -14.02
C ILE A 179 22.04 -4.42 -14.16
N PRO A 180 22.52 -5.34 -15.02
CA PRO A 180 23.94 -5.45 -15.32
C PRO A 180 24.50 -4.18 -15.94
N ASP A 181 25.74 -3.84 -15.59
CA ASP A 181 26.43 -2.60 -15.99
C ASP A 181 26.63 -2.49 -17.53
N ASP A 182 26.61 -3.62 -18.23
CA ASP A 182 26.74 -3.69 -19.70
C ASP A 182 25.44 -3.44 -20.46
N ILE A 183 24.30 -3.36 -19.74
CA ILE A 183 22.97 -3.17 -20.36
C ILE A 183 22.52 -1.70 -20.25
N SER A 184 22.96 -0.97 -19.22
CA SER A 184 22.50 0.39 -18.93
C SER A 184 23.68 1.28 -18.57
N ASP A 185 23.53 2.59 -18.83
CA ASP A 185 24.48 3.65 -18.43
C ASP A 185 24.39 4.01 -16.94
N GLY A 186 23.56 3.30 -16.17
CA GLY A 186 23.42 3.45 -14.73
C GLY A 186 22.31 2.61 -14.14
N PRO A 187 22.27 2.46 -12.82
CA PRO A 187 21.37 1.54 -12.12
C PRO A 187 20.00 2.14 -11.76
N VAL A 188 19.76 3.43 -12.04
CA VAL A 188 18.59 4.16 -11.52
C VAL A 188 17.31 3.77 -12.25
N TRP A 189 16.33 3.31 -11.51
CA TRP A 189 15.00 3.00 -12.01
C TRP A 189 14.19 4.28 -12.17
N LYS A 190 13.71 4.56 -13.40
CA LYS A 190 13.07 5.83 -13.77
C LYS A 190 11.58 5.70 -14.08
N TRP A 191 11.18 4.54 -14.53
CA TRP A 191 9.79 4.20 -14.83
C TRP A 191 9.61 2.69 -14.83
N MET A 192 8.42 2.21 -14.46
CA MET A 192 8.09 0.79 -14.46
C MET A 192 6.62 0.56 -14.85
N ALA A 193 6.35 -0.57 -15.47
CA ALA A 193 5.02 -1.14 -15.63
C ALA A 193 5.08 -2.66 -15.47
N LEU A 194 4.05 -3.24 -14.88
CA LEU A 194 3.88 -4.69 -14.75
C LEU A 194 2.62 -5.10 -15.52
N GLN A 195 2.78 -5.93 -16.53
CA GLN A 195 1.67 -6.46 -17.31
C GLN A 195 1.95 -7.92 -17.66
N ASP A 196 0.95 -8.80 -17.48
CA ASP A 196 1.01 -10.22 -17.79
C ASP A 196 2.27 -10.92 -17.22
N ASP A 197 2.58 -10.62 -15.95
CA ASP A 197 3.77 -11.09 -15.21
C ASP A 197 5.13 -10.64 -15.79
N VAL A 198 5.13 -9.72 -16.74
CA VAL A 198 6.34 -9.12 -17.29
C VAL A 198 6.55 -7.71 -16.72
N LEU A 199 7.70 -7.50 -16.07
CA LEU A 199 8.11 -6.19 -15.55
C LEU A 199 8.88 -5.43 -16.64
N TYR A 200 8.31 -4.36 -17.14
CA TYR A 200 8.94 -3.40 -18.04
C TYR A 200 9.54 -2.28 -17.22
N ALA A 201 10.75 -1.84 -17.58
CA ALA A 201 11.41 -0.75 -16.87
C ALA A 201 12.25 0.13 -17.80
N LEU A 202 12.28 1.43 -17.47
CA LEU A 202 13.30 2.35 -17.97
C LEU A 202 14.33 2.54 -16.86
N VAL A 203 15.59 2.23 -17.17
CA VAL A 203 16.72 2.29 -16.25
C VAL A 203 17.85 3.11 -16.89
N GLY A 204 18.63 3.83 -16.11
CA GLY A 204 19.74 4.63 -16.63
C GLY A 204 20.52 5.34 -15.55
N ASN A 205 21.32 6.33 -15.94
CA ASN A 205 22.18 7.08 -15.03
C ASN A 205 21.39 7.94 -14.02
N LEU A 206 22.07 8.34 -12.95
CA LEU A 206 21.54 9.25 -11.95
C LEU A 206 21.55 10.69 -12.48
N GLU A 207 20.35 11.27 -12.64
CA GLU A 207 20.20 12.67 -13.09
C GLU A 207 20.11 13.66 -11.93
N VAL A 208 19.33 13.33 -10.90
CA VAL A 208 19.04 14.23 -9.79
C VAL A 208 18.98 13.44 -8.47
N LYS A 209 19.68 13.93 -7.46
CA LYS A 209 19.46 13.60 -6.04
C LYS A 209 18.76 14.77 -5.38
N VAL A 210 17.70 14.49 -4.63
CA VAL A 210 16.97 15.50 -3.88
C VAL A 210 17.43 15.53 -2.43
N GLU A 211 17.42 16.72 -1.81
CA GLU A 211 17.80 16.89 -0.41
C GLU A 211 16.58 16.80 0.50
N THR A 212 16.75 16.17 1.67
CA THR A 212 15.70 16.11 2.69
C THR A 212 15.53 17.46 3.38
N MET A 213 14.34 18.05 3.26
CA MET A 213 13.99 19.36 3.81
C MET A 213 13.08 19.20 5.03
N ARG A 214 13.64 19.49 6.22
CA ARG A 214 12.91 19.52 7.50
C ARG A 214 12.27 20.87 7.73
N SER A 215 11.16 20.90 8.49
CA SER A 215 10.47 22.12 8.87
C SER A 215 10.45 22.29 10.39
N ASN A 216 10.63 23.54 10.83
CA ASN A 216 10.45 23.95 12.23
C ASN A 216 9.10 24.68 12.45
N ARG A 217 8.26 24.82 11.41
CA ARG A 217 6.96 25.50 11.52
C ARG A 217 6.00 24.61 12.31
N PRO A 218 5.26 25.17 13.31
CA PRO A 218 4.26 24.42 14.06
C PRO A 218 3.25 23.71 13.13
N GLY A 219 2.81 22.53 13.57
CA GLY A 219 1.79 21.72 12.88
C GLY A 219 0.37 22.27 13.03
#